data_3a6575759407525f5939c2904f81f546
#
_entry.id   3a6575759407525f5939c2904f81f546
#
_cell.length_a   1.000
_cell.length_b   1.000
_cell.length_c   1.000
_cell.angle_alpha   90.00
_cell.angle_beta   90.00
_cell.angle_gamma   90.00
#
_symmetry.space_group_name_H-M   'P 1'
#
loop_
_entity.id
_entity.type
_entity.pdbx_description
1 polymer ?
#
loop_
_entity_poly.entity_id
_entity_poly.type
_entity_poly.pdbx_seq_one_letter_code
_entity_poly.pdbx_strand_id
1 'polypeptide(L)'
;MKKKVLALIMAGTMALSMAACGNTQSQDTPKEPEKQETVQTEGTEEGGATDVSGITADSFKPSKDFNVRVPFAAGGSADTIARIIGQGLQETYGKTVIVNNLTGANGAIAAADLDSAKSDATELMVGGIAMFTLAPLFNKDINLNIDDYQFVSGLVLEDLILYVNPSNSGIEDWDGLVEYAADNRIVYGSNAPGGATHLLATMLFGEAGLDAEAVTSDGSGKDLLAVASGNVVCAIAPASVGAQYVEDGSLVPIAVFSEENYTGYEGYNVPTVQSFGYDIVFRTCNFVMTKADVAPEDVAAIHQAIIDYSKTDEFKDLAKNANYTPYLEDGQTVKQIILDTADLCKEAYDKYYAQ
;
A
#
# COMPACT_ATOMS: atom_id res chain seq x y z
N MET A 1 -9.80 16.65 27.47
CA MET A 1 -8.45 16.12 27.81
C MET A 1 -7.88 15.59 26.50
N LYS A 2 -6.88 16.29 25.94
CA LYS A 2 -6.32 15.99 24.62
C LYS A 2 -5.37 14.79 24.74
N LYS A 3 -5.73 13.66 24.20
CA LYS A 3 -4.81 12.55 23.95
C LYS A 3 -4.33 12.66 22.50
N LYS A 4 -3.03 12.93 22.35
CA LYS A 4 -2.34 12.94 21.07
C LYS A 4 -2.19 11.48 20.62
N VAL A 5 -2.79 11.12 19.51
CA VAL A 5 -2.43 9.91 18.76
C VAL A 5 -1.24 10.29 17.89
N LEU A 6 -0.17 9.55 18.04
CA LEU A 6 1.16 9.84 17.49
C LEU A 6 1.19 9.47 16.02
N ALA A 7 1.35 10.45 15.14
CA ALA A 7 1.70 10.19 13.74
C ALA A 7 3.19 9.79 13.69
N LEU A 8 3.48 8.58 13.24
CA LEU A 8 4.84 8.11 13.04
C LEU A 8 5.11 8.02 11.54
N ILE A 9 5.78 9.02 11.01
CA ILE A 9 6.43 8.93 9.70
C ILE A 9 7.93 9.05 9.93
N MET A 10 8.67 8.08 9.41
CA MET A 10 10.12 8.02 9.52
C MET A 10 10.79 9.18 8.81
N ALA A 11 11.50 10.00 9.60
CA ALA A 11 12.64 10.75 9.11
C ALA A 11 13.90 9.97 9.51
N GLY A 12 14.56 9.32 8.55
CA GLY A 12 15.84 8.67 8.76
C GLY A 12 16.93 9.69 9.06
N THR A 13 17.40 9.75 10.30
CA THR A 13 18.57 10.53 10.67
C THR A 13 19.78 9.62 10.87
N MET A 14 20.75 9.72 9.94
CA MET A 14 22.12 9.25 10.18
C MET A 14 22.76 10.03 11.33
N ALA A 15 23.12 9.35 12.40
CA ALA A 15 23.98 9.90 13.44
C ALA A 15 25.42 9.42 13.22
N LEU A 16 26.27 10.35 12.79
CA LEU A 16 27.74 10.18 12.85
C LEU A 16 28.18 10.29 14.31
N SER A 17 28.80 9.24 14.83
CA SER A 17 29.50 9.28 16.11
C SER A 17 30.95 9.72 15.91
N MET A 18 31.32 10.88 16.46
CA MET A 18 32.73 11.26 16.65
C MET A 18 33.16 10.94 18.08
N ALA A 19 34.27 10.23 18.16
CA ALA A 19 35.00 9.95 19.38
C ALA A 19 35.76 11.18 19.84
N ALA A 20 35.79 11.42 21.14
CA ALA A 20 36.79 12.29 21.81
C ALA A 20 37.27 11.63 23.09
N CYS A 21 38.59 11.47 23.18
CA CYS A 21 39.34 10.94 24.30
C CYS A 21 39.38 11.91 25.50
N GLY A 22 39.43 11.36 26.72
CA GLY A 22 39.78 12.09 27.95
C GLY A 22 40.16 11.11 29.05
N ASN A 23 41.43 11.09 29.37
CA ASN A 23 42.16 10.23 30.31
C ASN A 23 42.01 10.70 31.77
N THR A 24 41.85 9.79 32.77
CA THR A 24 42.55 9.89 34.06
C THR A 24 42.50 8.55 34.82
N GLN A 25 43.67 8.19 35.35
CA GLN A 25 44.05 7.00 36.14
C GLN A 25 43.45 6.95 37.55
N SER A 26 43.22 5.73 38.07
CA SER A 26 43.77 5.31 39.37
C SER A 26 43.63 3.78 39.54
N GLN A 27 44.73 3.22 40.10
CA GLN A 27 45.04 1.82 40.38
C GLN A 27 44.11 1.18 41.43
N ASP A 28 43.86 -0.13 41.32
CA ASP A 28 44.46 -1.17 42.21
C ASP A 28 44.05 -2.61 41.76
N THR A 29 45.00 -3.51 41.91
CA THR A 29 45.07 -4.93 41.51
C THR A 29 44.66 -5.86 42.67
N PRO A 30 44.73 -7.24 42.57
CA PRO A 30 43.89 -8.20 41.85
C PRO A 30 43.28 -9.29 42.76
N LYS A 31 42.30 -10.06 42.27
CA LYS A 31 42.02 -11.45 42.74
C LYS A 31 41.49 -12.34 41.60
N GLU A 32 42.15 -13.41 41.36
CA GLU A 32 41.83 -14.55 40.49
C GLU A 32 41.11 -15.64 41.30
N PRO A 33 40.66 -16.76 40.70
CA PRO A 33 39.49 -16.91 39.81
C PRO A 33 38.49 -17.94 40.36
N GLU A 34 37.22 -17.86 39.95
CA GLU A 34 36.29 -19.01 40.05
C GLU A 34 35.73 -19.37 38.67
N LYS A 35 35.86 -20.66 38.38
CA LYS A 35 35.36 -21.33 37.19
C LYS A 35 33.83 -21.23 37.15
N GLN A 36 33.28 -20.71 36.06
CA GLN A 36 31.90 -20.98 35.70
C GLN A 36 31.85 -21.74 34.37
N GLU A 37 31.08 -22.84 34.44
CA GLU A 37 30.80 -23.79 33.37
C GLU A 37 30.13 -23.09 32.20
N THR A 38 30.63 -23.32 31.00
CA THR A 38 30.02 -22.93 29.74
C THR A 38 28.79 -23.77 29.48
N VAL A 39 27.60 -23.18 29.61
CA VAL A 39 26.39 -23.69 29.00
C VAL A 39 26.44 -23.29 27.50
N GLN A 40 26.62 -24.30 26.65
CA GLN A 40 26.41 -24.14 25.22
C GLN A 40 24.92 -23.93 24.97
N THR A 41 24.53 -22.70 24.65
CA THR A 41 23.27 -22.40 23.99
C THR A 41 23.48 -22.74 22.51
N GLU A 42 22.76 -23.75 22.05
CA GLU A 42 22.63 -24.03 20.62
C GLU A 42 22.07 -22.78 19.93
N GLY A 43 22.87 -22.20 19.05
CA GLY A 43 22.47 -21.07 18.23
C GLY A 43 21.40 -21.51 17.25
N THR A 44 20.25 -20.85 17.34
CA THR A 44 19.29 -20.79 16.25
C THR A 44 20.01 -20.22 15.04
N GLU A 45 20.07 -20.95 13.95
CA GLU A 45 20.58 -20.46 12.67
C GLU A 45 19.75 -19.24 12.25
N GLU A 46 20.31 -18.04 12.39
CA GLU A 46 19.86 -16.86 11.67
C GLU A 46 20.02 -17.18 10.17
N GLY A 47 18.90 -17.20 9.46
CA GLY A 47 18.90 -17.33 8.01
C GLY A 47 19.82 -16.24 7.41
N GLY A 48 20.97 -16.66 6.89
CA GLY A 48 21.94 -15.76 6.29
C GLY A 48 21.27 -14.98 5.16
N ALA A 49 21.22 -13.65 5.28
CA ALA A 49 20.76 -12.78 4.21
C ALA A 49 21.64 -13.05 2.98
N THR A 50 21.03 -13.51 1.89
CA THR A 50 21.73 -13.71 0.62
C THR A 50 22.23 -12.34 0.15
N ASP A 51 23.53 -12.22 -0.07
CA ASP A 51 24.11 -11.00 -0.65
C ASP A 51 23.65 -10.88 -2.11
N VAL A 52 22.69 -10.00 -2.35
CA VAL A 52 22.16 -9.69 -3.67
C VAL A 52 22.80 -8.46 -4.30
N SER A 53 23.90 -7.96 -3.72
CA SER A 53 24.63 -6.81 -4.24
C SER A 53 25.24 -7.16 -5.61
N GLY A 54 25.03 -6.29 -6.60
CA GLY A 54 25.53 -6.47 -7.96
C GLY A 54 24.69 -7.37 -8.88
N ILE A 55 23.51 -7.81 -8.45
CA ILE A 55 22.56 -8.50 -9.33
C ILE A 55 22.00 -7.49 -10.34
N THR A 56 21.93 -7.93 -11.61
CA THR A 56 21.35 -7.17 -12.72
C THR A 56 20.10 -7.89 -13.24
N ALA A 57 19.26 -7.19 -13.97
CA ALA A 57 18.11 -7.81 -14.62
C ALA A 57 18.48 -9.03 -15.48
N ASP A 58 19.65 -8.98 -16.12
CA ASP A 58 20.17 -10.08 -16.96
C ASP A 58 20.58 -11.35 -16.19
N SER A 59 20.67 -11.29 -14.88
CA SER A 59 21.00 -12.45 -14.03
C SER A 59 19.88 -13.50 -14.04
N PHE A 60 18.63 -13.09 -14.23
CA PHE A 60 17.49 -13.98 -14.38
C PHE A 60 17.19 -14.29 -15.87
N LYS A 61 16.93 -15.53 -16.19
CA LYS A 61 16.57 -15.99 -17.54
C LYS A 61 15.26 -16.80 -17.50
N PRO A 62 14.10 -16.15 -17.60
CA PRO A 62 12.82 -16.85 -17.53
C PRO A 62 12.66 -17.86 -18.66
N SER A 63 12.28 -19.09 -18.34
CA SER A 63 12.03 -20.16 -19.30
C SER A 63 10.61 -20.12 -19.88
N LYS A 64 9.68 -19.42 -19.24
CA LYS A 64 8.27 -19.32 -19.61
C LYS A 64 7.77 -17.87 -19.51
N ASP A 65 6.55 -17.63 -19.93
CA ASP A 65 5.86 -16.35 -19.81
C ASP A 65 5.58 -16.01 -18.34
N PHE A 66 5.45 -14.72 -18.04
CA PHE A 66 5.05 -14.24 -16.73
C PHE A 66 3.55 -14.30 -16.52
N ASN A 67 3.15 -14.65 -15.32
CA ASN A 67 1.76 -14.63 -14.87
C ASN A 67 1.65 -13.67 -13.67
N VAL A 68 0.98 -12.53 -13.86
CA VAL A 68 0.83 -11.48 -12.85
C VAL A 68 -0.62 -11.45 -12.40
N ARG A 69 -0.85 -11.81 -11.15
CA ARG A 69 -2.16 -11.77 -10.52
C ARG A 69 -2.45 -10.39 -9.98
N VAL A 70 -3.68 -9.92 -10.17
CA VAL A 70 -4.17 -8.65 -9.63
C VAL A 70 -5.46 -8.90 -8.86
N PRO A 71 -5.51 -8.59 -7.55
CA PRO A 71 -6.66 -8.92 -6.68
C PRO A 71 -7.85 -7.98 -6.84
N PHE A 72 -7.81 -7.07 -7.81
CA PHE A 72 -8.82 -6.05 -8.05
C PHE A 72 -9.33 -6.10 -9.49
N ALA A 73 -10.48 -5.44 -9.72
CA ALA A 73 -11.07 -5.34 -11.06
C ALA A 73 -10.15 -4.58 -12.03
N ALA A 74 -10.27 -4.90 -13.30
CA ALA A 74 -9.58 -4.21 -14.37
C ALA A 74 -9.93 -2.71 -14.38
N GLY A 75 -8.95 -1.86 -14.72
CA GLY A 75 -9.07 -0.39 -14.75
C GLY A 75 -8.90 0.30 -13.40
N GLY A 76 -8.64 -0.44 -12.30
CA GLY A 76 -8.21 0.14 -11.03
C GLY A 76 -6.69 0.40 -11.01
N SER A 77 -6.22 1.10 -9.94
CA SER A 77 -4.80 1.44 -9.76
C SER A 77 -3.88 0.22 -9.88
N ALA A 78 -4.16 -0.84 -9.14
CA ALA A 78 -3.35 -2.06 -9.17
C ALA A 78 -3.29 -2.75 -10.54
N ASP A 79 -4.39 -2.74 -11.32
CA ASP A 79 -4.41 -3.30 -12.67
C ASP A 79 -3.57 -2.46 -13.63
N THR A 80 -3.73 -1.15 -13.57
CA THR A 80 -2.99 -0.23 -14.44
C THR A 80 -1.49 -0.32 -14.20
N ILE A 81 -1.03 -0.28 -12.94
CA ILE A 81 0.39 -0.39 -12.63
C ILE A 81 0.94 -1.79 -12.98
N ALA A 82 0.17 -2.86 -12.78
CA ALA A 82 0.57 -4.21 -13.17
C ALA A 82 0.84 -4.32 -14.69
N ARG A 83 0.03 -3.65 -15.51
CA ARG A 83 0.23 -3.60 -16.97
C ARG A 83 1.44 -2.77 -17.36
N ILE A 84 1.67 -1.63 -16.71
CA ILE A 84 2.86 -0.80 -16.93
C ILE A 84 4.13 -1.60 -16.61
N ILE A 85 4.20 -2.22 -15.42
CA ILE A 85 5.34 -3.07 -15.04
C ILE A 85 5.47 -4.29 -15.95
N GLY A 86 4.33 -4.90 -16.32
CA GLY A 86 4.30 -6.03 -17.25
C GLY A 86 4.93 -5.71 -18.60
N GLN A 87 4.75 -4.50 -19.11
CA GLN A 87 5.40 -4.05 -20.34
C GLN A 87 6.92 -4.01 -20.17
N GLY A 88 7.43 -3.43 -19.08
CA GLY A 88 8.87 -3.42 -18.79
C GLY A 88 9.49 -4.81 -18.64
N LEU A 89 8.80 -5.73 -17.96
CA LEU A 89 9.24 -7.13 -17.87
C LEU A 89 9.25 -7.82 -19.24
N GLN A 90 8.25 -7.54 -20.08
CA GLN A 90 8.20 -8.07 -21.44
C GLN A 90 9.37 -7.55 -22.29
N GLU A 91 9.69 -6.27 -22.21
CA GLU A 91 10.82 -5.67 -22.93
C GLU A 91 12.16 -6.23 -22.45
N THR A 92 12.35 -6.33 -21.13
CA THR A 92 13.59 -6.83 -20.53
C THR A 92 13.85 -8.29 -20.86
N TYR A 93 12.83 -9.14 -20.75
CA TYR A 93 13.01 -10.60 -20.83
C TYR A 93 12.55 -11.24 -22.15
N GLY A 94 11.88 -10.48 -23.01
CA GLY A 94 11.34 -11.02 -24.27
C GLY A 94 10.28 -12.12 -24.08
N LYS A 95 9.59 -12.09 -22.94
CA LYS A 95 8.51 -13.03 -22.57
C LYS A 95 7.18 -12.31 -22.48
N THR A 96 6.09 -12.99 -22.81
CA THR A 96 4.74 -12.45 -22.62
C THR A 96 4.46 -12.25 -21.15
N VAL A 97 3.79 -11.16 -20.80
CA VAL A 97 3.29 -10.93 -19.45
C VAL A 97 1.76 -10.97 -19.47
N ILE A 98 1.21 -11.95 -18.77
CA ILE A 98 -0.24 -12.18 -18.68
C ILE A 98 -0.74 -11.60 -17.37
N VAL A 99 -1.58 -10.56 -17.42
CA VAL A 99 -2.20 -9.95 -16.24
C VAL A 99 -3.59 -10.53 -16.04
N ASN A 100 -3.80 -11.19 -14.89
CA ASN A 100 -5.04 -11.85 -14.51
C ASN A 100 -5.69 -11.14 -13.32
N ASN A 101 -6.89 -10.59 -13.52
CA ASN A 101 -7.66 -9.97 -12.44
C ASN A 101 -8.46 -11.06 -11.69
N LEU A 102 -8.06 -11.37 -10.46
CA LEU A 102 -8.65 -12.38 -9.58
C LEU A 102 -9.23 -11.70 -8.34
N THR A 103 -10.42 -11.13 -8.47
CA THR A 103 -11.05 -10.34 -7.42
C THR A 103 -11.66 -11.21 -6.31
N GLY A 104 -11.75 -10.67 -5.10
CA GLY A 104 -12.50 -11.22 -3.98
C GLY A 104 -11.67 -11.45 -2.72
N ALA A 105 -12.37 -11.49 -1.59
CA ALA A 105 -11.82 -11.68 -0.25
C ALA A 105 -10.59 -10.79 0.05
N ASN A 106 -10.63 -9.52 -0.37
CA ASN A 106 -9.53 -8.55 -0.21
C ASN A 106 -8.16 -9.08 -0.66
N GLY A 107 -8.13 -9.86 -1.75
CA GLY A 107 -6.91 -10.40 -2.34
C GLY A 107 -6.58 -11.84 -1.95
N ALA A 108 -7.28 -12.45 -1.00
CA ALA A 108 -7.00 -13.83 -0.59
C ALA A 108 -7.21 -14.84 -1.72
N ILE A 109 -8.15 -14.59 -2.66
CA ILE A 109 -8.36 -15.46 -3.82
C ILE A 109 -7.14 -15.43 -4.74
N ALA A 110 -6.60 -14.25 -5.03
CA ALA A 110 -5.41 -14.10 -5.87
C ALA A 110 -4.16 -14.69 -5.20
N ALA A 111 -4.03 -14.52 -3.87
CA ALA A 111 -2.95 -15.12 -3.10
C ALA A 111 -3.02 -16.65 -3.11
N ALA A 112 -4.19 -17.24 -2.90
CA ALA A 112 -4.38 -18.69 -2.97
C ALA A 112 -4.07 -19.27 -4.38
N ASP A 113 -4.34 -18.52 -5.44
CA ASP A 113 -3.94 -18.91 -6.79
C ASP A 113 -2.41 -18.84 -6.96
N LEU A 114 -1.73 -17.81 -6.39
CA LEU A 114 -0.27 -17.74 -6.36
C LEU A 114 0.33 -18.91 -5.56
N ASP A 115 -0.23 -19.24 -4.39
CA ASP A 115 0.23 -20.33 -3.53
C ASP A 115 0.13 -21.69 -4.24
N SER A 116 -0.89 -21.88 -5.07
CA SER A 116 -1.10 -23.10 -5.88
C SER A 116 -0.12 -23.21 -7.06
N ALA A 117 0.48 -22.11 -7.47
CA ALA A 117 1.45 -22.08 -8.57
C ALA A 117 2.79 -22.69 -8.15
N LYS A 118 3.62 -23.02 -9.13
CA LYS A 118 5.01 -23.45 -8.86
C LYS A 118 5.79 -22.27 -8.30
N SER A 119 6.75 -22.55 -7.40
CA SER A 119 7.73 -21.57 -6.95
C SER A 119 8.68 -21.24 -8.08
N ASP A 120 8.42 -20.12 -8.74
CA ASP A 120 9.11 -19.66 -9.93
C ASP A 120 8.94 -18.14 -10.01
N ALA A 121 10.01 -17.43 -10.25
CA ALA A 121 10.05 -15.97 -10.29
C ALA A 121 9.18 -15.35 -11.41
N THR A 122 8.63 -16.15 -12.32
CA THR A 122 7.64 -15.68 -13.31
C THR A 122 6.19 -15.69 -12.79
N GLU A 123 5.95 -16.28 -11.62
CA GLU A 123 4.65 -16.28 -10.94
C GLU A 123 4.60 -15.13 -9.94
N LEU A 124 3.97 -14.05 -10.34
CA LEU A 124 3.94 -12.79 -9.59
C LEU A 124 2.51 -12.42 -9.17
N MET A 125 2.41 -11.57 -8.17
CA MET A 125 1.16 -10.93 -7.78
C MET A 125 1.43 -9.47 -7.46
N VAL A 126 0.60 -8.57 -7.98
CA VAL A 126 0.51 -7.18 -7.51
C VAL A 126 -0.45 -7.16 -6.32
N GLY A 127 0.00 -6.71 -5.18
CA GLY A 127 -0.79 -6.60 -3.97
C GLY A 127 -0.91 -5.17 -3.47
N GLY A 128 -1.69 -5.00 -2.42
CA GLY A 128 -1.81 -3.77 -1.64
C GLY A 128 -1.73 -4.06 -0.15
N ILE A 129 -1.30 -3.09 0.64
CA ILE A 129 -1.03 -3.28 2.08
C ILE A 129 -2.25 -3.80 2.87
N ALA A 130 -3.47 -3.44 2.46
CA ALA A 130 -4.70 -3.87 3.14
C ALA A 130 -4.89 -5.40 3.15
N MET A 131 -4.26 -6.13 2.24
CA MET A 131 -4.32 -7.61 2.21
C MET A 131 -3.77 -8.24 3.48
N PHE A 132 -2.69 -7.69 4.01
CA PHE A 132 -2.00 -8.20 5.20
C PHE A 132 -2.42 -7.49 6.49
N THR A 133 -2.92 -6.24 6.40
CA THR A 133 -3.19 -5.40 7.56
C THR A 133 -4.67 -5.36 7.95
N LEU A 134 -5.57 -5.34 7.00
CA LEU A 134 -7.01 -5.19 7.23
C LEU A 134 -7.80 -6.47 6.97
N ALA A 135 -7.53 -7.14 5.85
CA ALA A 135 -8.31 -8.30 5.45
C ALA A 135 -8.42 -9.39 6.55
N PRO A 136 -7.34 -9.74 7.27
CA PRO A 136 -7.41 -10.73 8.36
C PRO A 136 -8.20 -10.26 9.59
N LEU A 137 -8.32 -8.94 9.81
CA LEU A 137 -9.10 -8.39 10.92
C LEU A 137 -10.59 -8.55 10.67
N PHE A 138 -11.03 -8.33 9.43
CA PHE A 138 -12.44 -8.40 9.04
C PHE A 138 -12.92 -9.82 8.70
N ASN A 139 -12.02 -10.68 8.27
CA ASN A 139 -12.34 -12.06 7.93
C ASN A 139 -11.27 -13.01 8.47
N LYS A 140 -11.57 -13.69 9.56
CA LYS A 140 -10.67 -14.62 10.23
C LYS A 140 -10.37 -15.92 9.45
N ASP A 141 -11.12 -16.16 8.38
CA ASP A 141 -10.84 -17.27 7.47
C ASP A 141 -9.72 -16.92 6.47
N ILE A 142 -9.35 -15.63 6.37
CA ILE A 142 -8.20 -15.18 5.60
C ILE A 142 -6.94 -15.39 6.45
N ASN A 143 -6.13 -16.34 6.05
CA ASN A 143 -4.85 -16.65 6.70
C ASN A 143 -3.71 -16.34 5.73
N LEU A 144 -3.46 -15.05 5.51
CA LEU A 144 -2.31 -14.58 4.72
C LEU A 144 -1.17 -14.29 5.69
N ASN A 145 -0.17 -15.17 5.72
CA ASN A 145 1.05 -14.94 6.48
C ASN A 145 2.05 -14.18 5.60
N ILE A 146 2.50 -13.03 6.06
CA ILE A 146 3.47 -12.18 5.35
C ILE A 146 4.79 -12.91 5.05
N ASP A 147 5.16 -13.89 5.89
CA ASP A 147 6.39 -14.65 5.75
C ASP A 147 6.32 -15.76 4.67
N ASP A 148 5.13 -16.04 4.14
CA ASP A 148 4.96 -16.98 3.03
C ASP A 148 5.29 -16.34 1.65
N TYR A 149 5.64 -15.04 1.64
CA TYR A 149 5.91 -14.27 0.44
C TYR A 149 7.24 -13.52 0.50
N GLN A 150 7.84 -13.33 -0.66
CA GLN A 150 8.90 -12.34 -0.89
C GLN A 150 8.30 -11.14 -1.64
N PHE A 151 8.54 -9.94 -1.12
CA PHE A 151 8.21 -8.72 -1.81
C PHE A 151 9.33 -8.39 -2.78
N VAL A 152 8.97 -8.18 -4.04
CA VAL A 152 9.92 -7.92 -5.11
C VAL A 152 10.26 -6.43 -5.18
N SER A 153 9.23 -5.59 -5.21
CA SER A 153 9.37 -4.13 -5.34
C SER A 153 8.10 -3.44 -4.86
N GLY A 154 8.24 -2.29 -4.21
CA GLY A 154 7.19 -1.28 -4.19
C GLY A 154 6.91 -0.82 -5.61
N LEU A 155 5.72 -0.32 -5.88
CA LEU A 155 5.33 0.17 -7.21
C LEU A 155 4.88 1.62 -7.15
N VAL A 156 3.86 1.89 -6.36
CA VAL A 156 3.30 3.22 -6.16
C VAL A 156 2.89 3.41 -4.70
N LEU A 157 3.04 4.64 -4.23
CA LEU A 157 2.47 5.09 -2.97
C LEU A 157 1.45 6.18 -3.33
N GLU A 158 0.17 5.91 -3.06
CA GLU A 158 -0.93 6.75 -3.53
C GLU A 158 -1.68 7.41 -2.38
N ASP A 159 -2.04 8.65 -2.60
CA ASP A 159 -2.98 9.37 -1.77
C ASP A 159 -4.41 8.88 -2.04
N LEU A 160 -5.17 8.69 -0.97
CA LEU A 160 -6.59 8.37 -1.03
C LEU A 160 -7.39 9.67 -0.89
N ILE A 161 -8.35 9.87 -1.77
CA ILE A 161 -9.12 11.10 -1.89
C ILE A 161 -10.62 10.78 -1.85
N LEU A 162 -11.38 11.61 -1.16
CA LEU A 162 -12.85 11.56 -1.12
C LEU A 162 -13.40 12.40 -2.28
N TYR A 163 -14.26 11.77 -3.10
CA TYR A 163 -14.87 12.37 -4.27
C TYR A 163 -16.38 12.45 -4.15
N VAL A 164 -16.95 13.50 -4.71
CA VAL A 164 -18.40 13.74 -4.84
C VAL A 164 -18.75 14.11 -6.28
N ASN A 165 -20.04 14.05 -6.63
CA ASN A 165 -20.57 14.57 -7.89
C ASN A 165 -21.53 15.73 -7.61
N PRO A 166 -21.11 17.00 -7.77
CA PRO A 166 -21.96 18.16 -7.53
C PRO A 166 -23.23 18.19 -8.38
N SER A 167 -23.16 17.68 -9.60
CA SER A 167 -24.32 17.65 -10.50
C SER A 167 -25.45 16.75 -9.99
N ASN A 168 -25.14 15.73 -9.20
CA ASN A 168 -26.11 14.81 -8.64
C ASN A 168 -26.51 15.16 -7.19
N SER A 169 -25.57 15.60 -6.38
CA SER A 169 -25.74 15.81 -4.95
C SER A 169 -25.85 17.27 -4.52
N GLY A 170 -25.32 18.20 -5.33
CA GLY A 170 -25.14 19.61 -4.96
C GLY A 170 -23.99 19.84 -3.98
N ILE A 171 -23.20 18.80 -3.68
CA ILE A 171 -22.06 18.85 -2.73
C ILE A 171 -20.81 19.23 -3.50
N GLU A 172 -20.09 20.27 -3.07
CA GLU A 172 -18.89 20.79 -3.71
C GLU A 172 -17.63 20.68 -2.83
N ASP A 173 -17.83 20.54 -1.50
CA ASP A 173 -16.76 20.49 -0.50
C ASP A 173 -17.17 19.67 0.73
N TRP A 174 -16.30 19.62 1.74
CA TRP A 174 -16.54 18.91 3.00
C TRP A 174 -17.72 19.51 3.79
N ASP A 175 -17.83 20.83 3.86
CA ASP A 175 -18.90 21.49 4.60
C ASP A 175 -20.25 21.18 3.96
N GLY A 176 -20.33 21.20 2.64
CA GLY A 176 -21.54 20.81 1.89
C GLY A 176 -21.92 19.33 2.11
N LEU A 177 -20.94 18.43 2.26
CA LEU A 177 -21.21 17.02 2.61
C LEU A 177 -21.78 16.90 4.03
N VAL A 178 -21.27 17.65 4.99
CA VAL A 178 -21.76 17.70 6.37
C VAL A 178 -23.18 18.28 6.43
N GLU A 179 -23.46 19.35 5.66
CA GLU A 179 -24.80 19.93 5.54
C GLU A 179 -25.80 18.94 4.93
N TYR A 180 -25.40 18.25 3.85
CA TYR A 180 -26.21 17.19 3.24
C TYR A 180 -26.57 16.10 4.26
N ALA A 181 -25.60 15.69 5.08
CA ALA A 181 -25.76 14.63 6.08
C ALA A 181 -26.69 15.00 7.23
N ALA A 182 -27.01 16.28 7.44
CA ALA A 182 -27.97 16.70 8.48
C ALA A 182 -29.39 16.17 8.23
N ASP A 183 -29.77 16.03 6.96
CA ASP A 183 -31.11 15.58 6.56
C ASP A 183 -31.12 14.25 5.81
N ASN A 184 -29.92 13.72 5.45
CA ASN A 184 -29.79 12.54 4.61
C ASN A 184 -28.72 11.59 5.16
N ARG A 185 -28.93 10.30 4.93
CA ARG A 185 -27.88 9.31 5.14
C ARG A 185 -26.86 9.36 4.00
N ILE A 186 -25.56 9.32 4.33
CA ILE A 186 -24.49 9.24 3.33
C ILE A 186 -24.38 7.80 2.85
N VAL A 187 -24.78 7.54 1.60
CA VAL A 187 -24.50 6.26 0.94
C VAL A 187 -23.20 6.41 0.16
N TYR A 188 -22.17 5.63 0.50
CA TYR A 188 -20.86 5.76 -0.11
C TYR A 188 -20.37 4.47 -0.77
N GLY A 189 -19.63 4.62 -1.87
CA GLY A 189 -18.96 3.51 -2.53
C GLY A 189 -17.65 3.16 -1.82
N SER A 190 -17.37 1.87 -1.67
CA SER A 190 -16.10 1.41 -1.12
C SER A 190 -15.74 -0.01 -1.59
N ASN A 191 -14.48 -0.37 -1.45
CA ASN A 191 -14.06 -1.77 -1.56
C ASN A 191 -14.79 -2.62 -0.49
N ALA A 192 -14.69 -3.93 -0.62
CA ALA A 192 -15.27 -4.86 0.35
C ALA A 192 -14.87 -4.52 1.81
N PRO A 193 -15.65 -4.92 2.82
CA PRO A 193 -15.27 -4.79 4.22
C PRO A 193 -13.84 -5.33 4.46
N GLY A 194 -13.03 -4.56 5.19
CA GLY A 194 -11.60 -4.84 5.35
C GLY A 194 -10.70 -4.24 4.26
N GLY A 195 -11.25 -3.48 3.31
CA GLY A 195 -10.47 -2.64 2.41
C GLY A 195 -10.13 -1.29 3.04
N ALA A 196 -9.04 -0.65 2.58
CA ALA A 196 -8.60 0.64 3.11
C ALA A 196 -9.66 1.73 2.97
N THR A 197 -10.32 1.83 1.82
CA THR A 197 -11.35 2.85 1.56
C THR A 197 -12.58 2.68 2.45
N HIS A 198 -12.95 1.44 2.78
CA HIS A 198 -14.03 1.16 3.71
C HIS A 198 -13.65 1.58 5.15
N LEU A 199 -12.44 1.25 5.60
CA LEU A 199 -11.95 1.66 6.91
C LEU A 199 -11.93 3.19 7.04
N LEU A 200 -11.33 3.88 6.08
CA LEU A 200 -11.19 5.34 6.09
C LEU A 200 -12.55 6.06 6.10
N ALA A 201 -13.50 5.59 5.29
CA ALA A 201 -14.86 6.14 5.31
C ALA A 201 -15.53 5.94 6.67
N THR A 202 -15.39 4.74 7.27
CA THR A 202 -15.96 4.46 8.61
C THR A 202 -15.31 5.33 9.68
N MET A 203 -13.97 5.53 9.62
CA MET A 203 -13.27 6.40 10.56
C MET A 203 -13.74 7.85 10.40
N LEU A 204 -13.71 8.38 9.18
CA LEU A 204 -14.05 9.79 8.91
C LEU A 204 -15.49 10.11 9.29
N PHE A 205 -16.44 9.32 8.79
CA PHE A 205 -17.86 9.57 9.05
C PHE A 205 -18.21 9.27 10.52
N GLY A 206 -17.59 8.26 11.13
CA GLY A 206 -17.75 7.95 12.55
C GLY A 206 -17.23 9.07 13.47
N GLU A 207 -16.03 9.62 13.19
CA GLU A 207 -15.49 10.76 13.96
C GLU A 207 -16.29 12.05 13.73
N ALA A 208 -16.80 12.24 12.53
CA ALA A 208 -17.67 13.37 12.20
C ALA A 208 -19.11 13.22 12.75
N GLY A 209 -19.47 12.03 13.27
CA GLY A 209 -20.83 11.76 13.79
C GLY A 209 -21.89 11.70 12.71
N LEU A 210 -21.53 11.36 11.47
CA LEU A 210 -22.42 11.32 10.32
C LEU A 210 -22.99 9.91 10.12
N ASP A 211 -24.28 9.81 9.81
CA ASP A 211 -24.92 8.54 9.46
C ASP A 211 -24.54 8.14 8.04
N ALA A 212 -23.77 7.05 7.90
CA ALA A 212 -23.24 6.61 6.63
C ALA A 212 -23.39 5.09 6.42
N GLU A 213 -23.57 4.68 5.17
CA GLU A 213 -23.73 3.28 4.76
C GLU A 213 -22.89 2.95 3.53
N ALA A 214 -22.15 1.86 3.59
CA ALA A 214 -21.31 1.39 2.50
C ALA A 214 -22.10 0.59 1.45
N VAL A 215 -21.88 0.91 0.19
CA VAL A 215 -22.19 0.03 -0.96
C VAL A 215 -20.85 -0.50 -1.48
N THR A 216 -20.63 -1.80 -1.32
CA THR A 216 -19.33 -2.40 -1.63
C THR A 216 -19.22 -2.85 -3.07
N SER A 217 -18.03 -2.70 -3.65
CA SER A 217 -17.65 -3.14 -4.98
C SER A 217 -16.31 -3.90 -4.95
N ASP A 218 -15.86 -4.38 -6.10
CA ASP A 218 -14.60 -5.09 -6.26
C ASP A 218 -13.48 -4.20 -6.82
N GLY A 219 -13.64 -2.85 -6.77
CA GLY A 219 -12.57 -1.93 -7.16
C GLY A 219 -12.99 -0.47 -7.23
N SER A 220 -12.04 0.42 -6.93
CA SER A 220 -12.25 1.87 -6.86
C SER A 220 -12.80 2.51 -8.14
N GLY A 221 -12.50 1.94 -9.32
CA GLY A 221 -13.08 2.40 -10.58
C GLY A 221 -14.60 2.25 -10.62
N LYS A 222 -15.15 1.16 -10.05
CA LYS A 222 -16.60 0.96 -9.92
C LYS A 222 -17.22 1.89 -8.88
N ASP A 223 -16.50 2.16 -7.79
CA ASP A 223 -16.94 3.07 -6.76
C ASP A 223 -17.10 4.49 -7.33
N LEU A 224 -16.09 4.99 -8.06
CA LEU A 224 -16.17 6.31 -8.70
C LEU A 224 -17.23 6.38 -9.81
N LEU A 225 -17.40 5.30 -10.58
CA LEU A 225 -18.49 5.24 -11.55
C LEU A 225 -19.88 5.31 -10.88
N ALA A 226 -20.02 4.71 -9.69
CA ALA A 226 -21.27 4.80 -8.91
C ALA A 226 -21.52 6.23 -8.41
N VAL A 227 -20.48 6.99 -8.02
CA VAL A 227 -20.60 8.42 -7.68
C VAL A 227 -20.96 9.24 -8.92
N ALA A 228 -20.25 9.03 -10.02
CA ALA A 228 -20.47 9.76 -11.28
C ALA A 228 -21.90 9.56 -11.81
N SER A 229 -22.47 8.36 -11.65
CA SER A 229 -23.84 8.04 -12.04
C SER A 229 -24.93 8.39 -11.00
N GLY A 230 -24.55 8.91 -9.81
CA GLY A 230 -25.48 9.27 -8.75
C GLY A 230 -26.08 8.09 -7.97
N ASN A 231 -25.50 6.89 -8.10
CA ASN A 231 -25.96 5.71 -7.34
C ASN A 231 -25.51 5.74 -5.88
N VAL A 232 -24.40 6.45 -5.59
CA VAL A 232 -23.90 6.76 -4.24
C VAL A 232 -23.50 8.22 -4.18
N VAL A 233 -23.44 8.78 -2.97
CA VAL A 233 -23.17 10.21 -2.74
C VAL A 233 -21.70 10.54 -2.93
N CYS A 234 -20.81 9.67 -2.42
CA CYS A 234 -19.38 9.86 -2.44
C CYS A 234 -18.63 8.53 -2.45
N ALA A 235 -17.35 8.55 -2.71
CA ALA A 235 -16.45 7.42 -2.54
C ALA A 235 -15.02 7.88 -2.27
N ILE A 236 -14.25 7.04 -1.57
CA ILE A 236 -12.80 7.22 -1.41
C ILE A 236 -12.11 6.34 -2.46
N ALA A 237 -11.17 6.92 -3.19
CA ALA A 237 -10.41 6.20 -4.19
C ALA A 237 -8.97 6.74 -4.30
N PRO A 238 -8.02 5.95 -4.84
CA PRO A 238 -6.69 6.45 -5.19
C PRO A 238 -6.75 7.62 -6.15
N ALA A 239 -5.84 8.59 -5.97
CA ALA A 239 -5.77 9.77 -6.81
C ALA A 239 -5.65 9.44 -8.30
N SER A 240 -4.87 8.39 -8.65
CA SER A 240 -4.72 7.93 -10.03
C SER A 240 -6.04 7.53 -10.69
N VAL A 241 -6.94 6.88 -9.94
CA VAL A 241 -8.25 6.43 -10.45
C VAL A 241 -9.22 7.60 -10.60
N GLY A 242 -9.12 8.61 -9.71
CA GLY A 242 -9.95 9.81 -9.76
C GLY A 242 -9.61 10.79 -10.87
N ALA A 243 -8.38 10.77 -11.37
CA ALA A 243 -7.82 11.77 -12.25
C ALA A 243 -8.70 12.10 -13.48
N GLN A 244 -9.12 11.09 -14.22
CA GLN A 244 -9.94 11.28 -15.42
C GLN A 244 -11.30 11.92 -15.12
N TYR A 245 -11.91 11.59 -13.97
CA TYR A 245 -13.20 12.15 -13.55
C TYR A 245 -13.09 13.60 -13.09
N VAL A 246 -11.94 13.97 -12.51
CA VAL A 246 -11.63 15.36 -12.12
C VAL A 246 -11.31 16.18 -13.36
N GLU A 247 -10.55 15.63 -14.32
CA GLU A 247 -10.20 16.30 -15.57
C GLU A 247 -11.42 16.58 -16.45
N ASP A 248 -12.37 15.64 -16.52
CA ASP A 248 -13.62 15.83 -17.30
C ASP A 248 -14.71 16.60 -16.51
N GLY A 249 -14.45 16.92 -15.24
CA GLY A 249 -15.34 17.70 -14.36
C GLY A 249 -16.55 16.91 -13.85
N SER A 250 -16.59 15.59 -14.00
CA SER A 250 -17.70 14.75 -13.52
C SER A 250 -17.64 14.50 -12.02
N LEU A 251 -16.46 14.55 -11.41
CA LEU A 251 -16.28 14.46 -9.96
C LEU A 251 -15.40 15.59 -9.43
N VAL A 252 -15.63 15.94 -8.16
CA VAL A 252 -14.84 16.91 -7.40
C VAL A 252 -14.17 16.21 -6.22
N PRO A 253 -12.83 16.40 -6.07
CA PRO A 253 -12.09 15.90 -4.91
C PRO A 253 -12.28 16.88 -3.74
N ILE A 254 -12.78 16.41 -2.59
CA ILE A 254 -13.13 17.29 -1.47
C ILE A 254 -12.27 17.10 -0.22
N ALA A 255 -11.56 15.98 -0.10
CA ALA A 255 -10.66 15.72 1.02
C ALA A 255 -9.61 14.70 0.67
N VAL A 256 -8.38 14.82 1.20
CA VAL A 256 -7.30 13.85 1.05
C VAL A 256 -6.87 13.29 2.42
N PHE A 257 -6.48 12.02 2.45
CA PHE A 257 -6.03 11.31 3.66
C PHE A 257 -4.51 11.31 3.81
N SER A 258 -3.85 12.40 3.49
CA SER A 258 -2.41 12.59 3.65
C SER A 258 -2.09 13.76 4.60
N GLU A 259 -0.83 13.90 4.98
CA GLU A 259 -0.38 15.00 5.87
C GLU A 259 -0.41 16.36 5.18
N GLU A 260 -0.33 16.38 3.84
CA GLU A 260 -0.31 17.60 3.04
C GLU A 260 -1.49 17.62 2.05
N ASN A 261 -1.91 18.82 1.66
CA ASN A 261 -2.92 19.00 0.64
C ASN A 261 -2.47 18.36 -0.67
N TYR A 262 -3.40 17.71 -1.37
CA TYR A 262 -3.10 17.13 -2.66
C TYR A 262 -3.22 18.17 -3.79
N THR A 263 -2.13 18.35 -4.53
CA THR A 263 -2.01 19.33 -5.62
C THR A 263 -1.76 18.69 -6.99
N GLY A 264 -1.89 17.37 -7.09
CA GLY A 264 -1.62 16.64 -8.34
C GLY A 264 -2.68 16.85 -9.43
N TYR A 265 -3.85 17.39 -9.12
CA TYR A 265 -4.86 17.75 -10.11
C TYR A 265 -4.76 19.22 -10.49
N GLU A 266 -4.79 19.51 -11.80
CA GLU A 266 -4.74 20.88 -12.29
C GLU A 266 -5.93 21.70 -11.76
N GLY A 267 -5.64 22.85 -11.16
CA GLY A 267 -6.66 23.75 -10.62
C GLY A 267 -7.20 23.37 -9.22
N TYR A 268 -6.75 22.27 -8.63
CA TYR A 268 -7.18 21.84 -7.29
C TYR A 268 -6.07 21.96 -6.24
N ASN A 269 -6.47 22.29 -5.04
CA ASN A 269 -5.69 22.19 -3.81
C ASN A 269 -6.58 21.47 -2.78
N VAL A 270 -6.60 20.13 -2.86
CA VAL A 270 -7.51 19.30 -2.07
C VAL A 270 -7.08 19.32 -0.62
N PRO A 271 -7.93 19.78 0.32
CA PRO A 271 -7.55 19.91 1.73
C PRO A 271 -7.42 18.53 2.40
N THR A 272 -6.58 18.46 3.43
CA THR A 272 -6.44 17.25 4.23
C THR A 272 -7.64 17.06 5.16
N VAL A 273 -8.01 15.81 5.48
CA VAL A 273 -9.02 15.52 6.52
C VAL A 273 -8.58 16.05 7.88
N GLN A 274 -7.27 16.19 8.13
CA GLN A 274 -6.74 16.81 9.35
C GLN A 274 -7.09 18.31 9.45
N SER A 275 -7.21 19.01 8.33
CA SER A 275 -7.63 20.42 8.34
C SER A 275 -9.06 20.63 8.82
N PHE A 276 -9.89 19.59 8.76
CA PHE A 276 -11.26 19.55 9.29
C PHE A 276 -11.32 19.08 10.77
N GLY A 277 -10.18 18.72 11.36
CA GLY A 277 -10.06 18.29 12.75
C GLY A 277 -10.03 16.78 12.97
N TYR A 278 -9.97 15.97 11.92
CA TYR A 278 -9.90 14.50 11.99
C TYR A 278 -8.46 14.03 11.77
N ASP A 279 -7.84 13.43 12.79
CA ASP A 279 -6.46 12.95 12.73
C ASP A 279 -6.39 11.57 12.06
N ILE A 280 -6.67 11.55 10.75
CA ILE A 280 -6.67 10.35 9.91
C ILE A 280 -5.70 10.56 8.76
N VAL A 281 -4.61 9.81 8.76
CA VAL A 281 -3.62 9.78 7.68
C VAL A 281 -3.43 8.34 7.23
N PHE A 282 -3.59 8.12 5.95
CA PHE A 282 -3.38 6.80 5.36
C PHE A 282 -3.10 6.93 3.86
N ARG A 283 -2.01 6.33 3.43
CA ARG A 283 -1.67 6.16 2.01
C ARG A 283 -1.66 4.69 1.67
N THR A 284 -2.06 4.35 0.46
CA THR A 284 -1.98 2.98 0.00
C THR A 284 -0.69 2.74 -0.77
N CYS A 285 -0.07 1.58 -0.55
CA CYS A 285 1.09 1.14 -1.32
C CYS A 285 0.71 -0.11 -2.11
N ASN A 286 0.95 -0.08 -3.41
CA ASN A 286 0.93 -1.28 -4.23
C ASN A 286 2.36 -1.80 -4.41
N PHE A 287 2.50 -3.11 -4.46
CA PHE A 287 3.79 -3.79 -4.57
C PHE A 287 3.68 -5.06 -5.43
N VAL A 288 4.81 -5.55 -5.90
CA VAL A 288 4.93 -6.90 -6.49
C VAL A 288 5.46 -7.85 -5.44
N MET A 289 4.87 -9.03 -5.37
CA MET A 289 5.32 -10.14 -4.53
C MET A 289 5.31 -11.47 -5.29
N THR A 290 6.04 -12.43 -4.75
CA THR A 290 6.07 -13.84 -5.17
C THR A 290 6.14 -14.73 -3.93
N LYS A 291 6.22 -16.05 -4.11
CA LYS A 291 6.31 -17.01 -3.00
C LYS A 291 7.66 -16.92 -2.29
N ALA A 292 7.68 -17.22 -0.99
CA ALA A 292 8.87 -17.11 -0.14
C ALA A 292 10.03 -18.02 -0.56
N ASP A 293 9.74 -19.14 -1.21
CA ASP A 293 10.71 -20.15 -1.63
C ASP A 293 11.30 -19.93 -3.05
N VAL A 294 10.96 -18.81 -3.71
CA VAL A 294 11.63 -18.37 -4.95
C VAL A 294 13.05 -17.92 -4.64
N ALA A 295 13.99 -18.21 -5.54
CA ALA A 295 15.40 -17.85 -5.35
C ALA A 295 15.57 -16.33 -5.17
N PRO A 296 16.20 -15.85 -4.08
CA PRO A 296 16.35 -14.42 -3.82
C PRO A 296 17.07 -13.64 -4.92
N GLU A 297 18.00 -14.28 -5.62
CA GLU A 297 18.70 -13.71 -6.77
C GLU A 297 17.79 -13.44 -7.96
N ASP A 298 16.79 -14.29 -8.20
CA ASP A 298 15.80 -14.09 -9.26
C ASP A 298 14.84 -12.95 -8.89
N VAL A 299 14.44 -12.88 -7.62
CA VAL A 299 13.62 -11.79 -7.07
C VAL A 299 14.35 -10.45 -7.22
N ALA A 300 15.64 -10.39 -6.86
CA ALA A 300 16.44 -9.20 -7.00
C ALA A 300 16.64 -8.78 -8.47
N ALA A 301 16.78 -9.75 -9.38
CA ALA A 301 16.88 -9.46 -10.81
C ALA A 301 15.59 -8.86 -11.39
N ILE A 302 14.42 -9.33 -10.95
CA ILE A 302 13.12 -8.76 -11.34
C ILE A 302 12.98 -7.35 -10.77
N HIS A 303 13.34 -7.12 -9.50
CA HIS A 303 13.37 -5.77 -8.93
C HIS A 303 14.24 -4.83 -9.78
N GLN A 304 15.46 -5.27 -10.12
CA GLN A 304 16.37 -4.48 -10.96
C GLN A 304 15.77 -4.19 -12.35
N ALA A 305 15.06 -5.14 -12.94
CA ALA A 305 14.38 -4.93 -14.22
C ALA A 305 13.29 -3.83 -14.11
N ILE A 306 12.52 -3.81 -13.01
CA ILE A 306 11.54 -2.76 -12.73
C ILE A 306 12.23 -1.41 -12.58
N ILE A 307 13.33 -1.35 -11.79
CA ILE A 307 14.13 -0.13 -11.60
C ILE A 307 14.72 0.37 -12.93
N ASP A 308 15.21 -0.52 -13.79
CA ASP A 308 15.80 -0.10 -15.07
C ASP A 308 14.73 0.39 -16.05
N TYR A 309 13.58 -0.27 -16.10
CA TYR A 309 12.44 0.18 -16.91
C TYR A 309 11.92 1.55 -16.44
N SER A 310 11.88 1.80 -15.13
CA SER A 310 11.41 3.08 -14.57
C SER A 310 12.22 4.30 -15.01
N LYS A 311 13.46 4.09 -15.46
CA LYS A 311 14.33 5.16 -15.96
C LYS A 311 14.01 5.55 -17.41
N THR A 312 13.27 4.73 -18.13
CA THR A 312 12.90 4.98 -19.54
C THR A 312 11.90 6.13 -19.65
N ASP A 313 11.91 6.81 -20.79
CA ASP A 313 10.92 7.87 -21.05
C ASP A 313 9.52 7.30 -21.21
N GLU A 314 9.41 6.08 -21.75
CA GLU A 314 8.13 5.36 -21.87
C GLU A 314 7.46 5.12 -20.53
N PHE A 315 8.19 4.59 -19.53
CA PHE A 315 7.65 4.43 -18.18
C PHE A 315 7.21 5.78 -17.59
N LYS A 316 8.03 6.82 -17.73
CA LYS A 316 7.73 8.16 -17.20
C LYS A 316 6.45 8.73 -17.81
N ASP A 317 6.27 8.56 -19.13
CA ASP A 317 5.06 8.98 -19.83
C ASP A 317 3.84 8.16 -19.38
N LEU A 318 3.96 6.84 -19.23
CA LEU A 318 2.89 5.99 -18.75
C LEU A 318 2.51 6.30 -17.30
N ALA A 319 3.49 6.49 -16.41
CA ALA A 319 3.25 6.84 -15.02
C ALA A 319 2.58 8.22 -14.91
N LYS A 320 3.06 9.21 -15.68
CA LYS A 320 2.45 10.54 -15.74
C LYS A 320 1.01 10.50 -16.24
N ASN A 321 0.75 9.79 -17.34
CA ASN A 321 -0.59 9.66 -17.90
C ASN A 321 -1.58 8.93 -16.99
N ALA A 322 -1.05 8.03 -16.14
CA ALA A 322 -1.83 7.33 -15.13
C ALA A 322 -1.90 8.09 -13.78
N ASN A 323 -1.29 9.26 -13.68
CA ASN A 323 -1.13 10.04 -12.45
C ASN A 323 -0.50 9.24 -11.29
N TYR A 324 0.49 8.40 -11.60
CA TYR A 324 1.23 7.66 -10.59
C TYR A 324 2.47 8.41 -10.12
N THR A 325 2.69 8.40 -8.82
CA THR A 325 3.98 8.69 -8.22
C THR A 325 4.69 7.36 -7.94
N PRO A 326 5.72 6.99 -8.72
CA PRO A 326 6.46 5.75 -8.52
C PRO A 326 7.08 5.71 -7.13
N TYR A 327 6.96 4.54 -6.48
CA TYR A 327 7.55 4.23 -5.17
C TYR A 327 8.23 2.88 -5.26
N LEU A 328 9.43 2.87 -5.86
CA LEU A 328 10.12 1.64 -6.29
C LEU A 328 11.15 1.21 -5.23
N GLU A 329 10.70 1.09 -3.99
CA GLU A 329 11.50 0.59 -2.88
C GLU A 329 11.69 -0.92 -2.96
N ASP A 330 12.74 -1.42 -2.31
CA ASP A 330 13.00 -2.85 -2.24
C ASP A 330 11.96 -3.60 -1.41
N GLY A 331 11.95 -4.92 -1.55
CA GLY A 331 10.96 -5.77 -0.89
C GLY A 331 11.04 -5.75 0.64
N GLN A 332 12.20 -5.46 1.22
CA GLN A 332 12.34 -5.36 2.68
C GLN A 332 11.69 -4.08 3.22
N THR A 333 11.90 -2.98 2.53
CA THR A 333 11.23 -1.71 2.82
C THR A 333 9.71 -1.85 2.71
N VAL A 334 9.21 -2.52 1.66
CA VAL A 334 7.78 -2.81 1.49
C VAL A 334 7.24 -3.64 2.66
N LYS A 335 7.94 -4.71 3.05
CA LYS A 335 7.55 -5.56 4.17
C LYS A 335 7.47 -4.77 5.47
N GLN A 336 8.43 -3.89 5.73
CA GLN A 336 8.42 -3.04 6.92
C GLN A 336 7.23 -2.09 6.94
N ILE A 337 6.91 -1.44 5.81
CA ILE A 337 5.72 -0.57 5.70
C ILE A 337 4.43 -1.34 6.04
N ILE A 338 4.31 -2.58 5.55
CA ILE A 338 3.14 -3.43 5.86
C ILE A 338 3.07 -3.69 7.37
N LEU A 339 4.18 -4.04 8.01
CA LEU A 339 4.23 -4.32 9.45
C LEU A 339 3.90 -3.07 10.28
N ASP A 340 4.49 -1.92 9.95
CA ASP A 340 4.23 -0.66 10.65
C ASP A 340 2.76 -0.21 10.49
N THR A 341 2.16 -0.48 9.33
CA THR A 341 0.75 -0.15 9.06
C THR A 341 -0.21 -1.11 9.77
N ALA A 342 0.20 -2.35 10.05
CA ALA A 342 -0.67 -3.35 10.67
C ALA A 342 -1.15 -2.93 12.06
N ASP A 343 -0.28 -2.34 12.87
CA ASP A 343 -0.62 -1.85 14.21
C ASP A 343 -1.65 -0.72 14.15
N LEU A 344 -1.48 0.24 13.25
CA LEU A 344 -2.43 1.33 13.01
C LEU A 344 -3.80 0.79 12.57
N CYS A 345 -3.81 -0.15 11.64
CA CYS A 345 -5.04 -0.78 11.17
C CYS A 345 -5.76 -1.54 12.28
N LYS A 346 -5.00 -2.22 13.15
CA LYS A 346 -5.56 -2.95 14.28
C LYS A 346 -6.16 -2.00 15.32
N GLU A 347 -5.50 -0.91 15.67
CA GLU A 347 -6.04 0.10 16.58
C GLU A 347 -7.35 0.70 16.03
N ALA A 348 -7.38 1.02 14.74
CA ALA A 348 -8.58 1.53 14.10
C ALA A 348 -9.71 0.49 14.09
N TYR A 349 -9.40 -0.77 13.77
CA TYR A 349 -10.38 -1.86 13.82
C TYR A 349 -10.97 -2.04 15.22
N ASP A 350 -10.12 -2.11 16.24
CA ASP A 350 -10.55 -2.27 17.64
C ASP A 350 -11.44 -1.12 18.11
N LYS A 351 -11.18 0.11 17.63
CA LYS A 351 -11.96 1.30 17.98
C LYS A 351 -13.34 1.32 17.32
N TYR A 352 -13.46 0.94 16.05
CA TYR A 352 -14.66 1.16 15.25
C TYR A 352 -15.50 -0.10 14.98
N TYR A 353 -14.91 -1.29 15.09
CA TYR A 353 -15.57 -2.55 14.69
C TYR A 353 -15.62 -3.62 15.77
N ALA A 354 -14.71 -3.63 16.75
CA ALA A 354 -14.64 -4.67 17.78
C ALA A 354 -15.52 -4.40 19.02
N GLN A 355 -16.52 -3.52 18.92
CA GLN A 355 -17.45 -3.19 20.02
C GLN A 355 -18.56 -4.22 20.17
#